data_3555c01fbb79a16259f5fdd1e5f79b95
#
_entry.id   3555c01fbb79a16259f5fdd1e5f79b95
#
_cell.length_a   1.000
_cell.length_b   1.000
_cell.length_c   1.000
_cell.angle_alpha   90.00
_cell.angle_beta   90.00
_cell.angle_gamma   90.00
#
_symmetry.space_group_name_H-M   'P 1'
#
loop_
_entity.id
_entity.type
_entity.pdbx_description
1 polymer ?
#
loop_
_entity_poly.entity_id
_entity_poly.type
_entity_poly.pdbx_seq_one_letter_code
_entity_poly.pdbx_strand_id
1 'polypeptide(L)'
;MKHGAERFEFYLKKLDDLFTQAGSQSDPAAWLYQNGARTPLFMLEGLARLYSNLQDKKSFEKVEQKAKSLEDALGVIDYYDGFAKQFATDKTLPDGVLTFTQKRVAESTATLNELLKDKEWLGADSKQMRKIRKRLDEVDWLDDKKEVKAIEHYYSDEIKSIDKFAAKYESGFTELESQVHELRRKLRWLSIFPQALQGVVQLTDTPSNDPVLAKYLTPEITGSPFNKMPPAGTNEYTLVLNRDNFYALSWMIAQLGILKDQGLRSDLLGESGHESDADKAAEADVLKQSSAITNTYFKEQSLDHLVNGLRHY
;
A
#
# COMPACT_ATOMS: atom_id res chain seq x y z
N MET A 1 -26.33 1.87 10.02
CA MET A 1 -24.93 1.88 10.50
C MET A 1 -24.30 3.16 9.94
N LYS A 2 -23.31 3.76 10.59
CA LYS A 2 -22.59 4.91 10.00
C LYS A 2 -21.69 4.42 8.87
N HIS A 3 -21.57 5.18 7.78
CA HIS A 3 -20.82 4.77 6.59
C HIS A 3 -19.34 4.44 6.88
N GLY A 4 -18.71 5.15 7.83
CA GLY A 4 -17.37 4.79 8.28
C GLY A 4 -17.28 3.36 8.82
N ALA A 5 -18.21 2.96 9.70
CA ALA A 5 -18.25 1.59 10.24
C ALA A 5 -18.51 0.53 9.15
N GLU A 6 -19.33 0.85 8.16
CA GLU A 6 -19.64 -0.07 7.04
C GLU A 6 -18.41 -0.37 6.19
N ARG A 7 -17.52 0.62 5.98
CA ARG A 7 -16.26 0.44 5.24
C ARG A 7 -15.31 -0.52 5.94
N PHE A 8 -15.19 -0.42 7.27
CA PHE A 8 -14.40 -1.38 8.04
C PHE A 8 -15.02 -2.77 7.96
N GLU A 9 -16.33 -2.89 8.18
CA GLU A 9 -17.02 -4.19 8.15
C GLU A 9 -16.93 -4.88 6.78
N PHE A 10 -16.86 -4.12 5.69
CA PHE A 10 -16.63 -4.66 4.34
C PHE A 10 -15.32 -5.49 4.26
N TYR A 11 -14.22 -4.98 4.83
CA TYR A 11 -12.94 -5.70 4.83
C TYR A 11 -12.88 -6.77 5.92
N LEU A 12 -13.51 -6.53 7.07
CA LEU A 12 -13.59 -7.52 8.15
C LEU A 12 -14.32 -8.78 7.72
N LYS A 13 -15.42 -8.67 6.96
CA LYS A 13 -16.12 -9.83 6.40
C LYS A 13 -15.23 -10.65 5.47
N LYS A 14 -14.50 -9.98 4.56
CA LYS A 14 -13.55 -10.67 3.67
C LYS A 14 -12.47 -11.41 4.46
N LEU A 15 -11.97 -10.81 5.52
CA LEU A 15 -10.95 -11.42 6.38
C LEU A 15 -11.51 -12.57 7.20
N ASP A 16 -12.75 -12.48 7.72
CA ASP A 16 -13.41 -13.60 8.41
C ASP A 16 -13.53 -14.83 7.51
N ASP A 17 -13.94 -14.63 6.26
CA ASP A 17 -14.04 -15.72 5.28
C ASP A 17 -12.68 -16.37 5.04
N LEU A 18 -11.63 -15.56 4.87
CA LEU A 18 -10.27 -16.04 4.65
C LEU A 18 -9.71 -16.78 5.87
N PHE A 19 -9.85 -16.22 7.09
CA PHE A 19 -9.36 -16.86 8.31
C PHE A 19 -10.15 -18.12 8.68
N THR A 20 -11.44 -18.16 8.35
CA THR A 20 -12.26 -19.36 8.55
C THR A 20 -11.78 -20.50 7.65
N GLN A 21 -11.56 -20.22 6.36
CA GLN A 21 -11.09 -21.21 5.41
C GLN A 21 -9.65 -21.66 5.71
N ALA A 22 -8.76 -20.70 6.05
CA ALA A 22 -7.38 -20.99 6.43
C ALA A 22 -7.30 -21.90 7.66
N GLY A 23 -8.22 -21.75 8.62
CA GLY A 23 -8.27 -22.55 9.84
C GLY A 23 -8.46 -24.05 9.61
N SER A 24 -8.95 -24.46 8.43
CA SER A 24 -9.12 -25.85 8.04
C SER A 24 -7.96 -26.42 7.20
N GLN A 25 -6.94 -25.59 6.90
CA GLN A 25 -5.82 -26.00 6.05
C GLN A 25 -4.67 -26.57 6.88
N SER A 26 -3.88 -27.46 6.26
CA SER A 26 -2.65 -28.00 6.86
C SER A 26 -1.56 -26.93 7.01
N ASP A 27 -1.53 -25.94 6.12
CA ASP A 27 -0.65 -24.77 6.16
C ASP A 27 -1.47 -23.48 5.95
N PRO A 28 -2.04 -22.91 7.03
CA PRO A 28 -2.84 -21.70 6.98
C PRO A 28 -2.13 -20.49 6.39
N ALA A 29 -0.83 -20.29 6.69
CA ALA A 29 -0.05 -19.16 6.22
C ALA A 29 0.15 -19.20 4.70
N ALA A 30 0.57 -20.36 4.18
CA ALA A 30 0.72 -20.55 2.74
C ALA A 30 -0.62 -20.37 2.01
N TRP A 31 -1.70 -20.88 2.59
CA TRP A 31 -3.04 -20.73 2.02
C TRP A 31 -3.48 -19.26 1.99
N LEU A 32 -3.32 -18.50 3.06
CA LEU A 32 -3.65 -17.07 3.12
C LEU A 32 -2.85 -16.26 2.10
N TYR A 33 -1.55 -16.55 1.95
CA TYR A 33 -0.70 -15.92 0.94
C TYR A 33 -1.23 -16.19 -0.49
N GLN A 34 -1.51 -17.45 -0.81
CA GLN A 34 -2.00 -17.87 -2.13
C GLN A 34 -3.40 -17.34 -2.45
N ASN A 35 -4.25 -17.10 -1.43
CA ASN A 35 -5.62 -16.60 -1.59
C ASN A 35 -5.76 -15.08 -1.37
N GLY A 36 -4.66 -14.34 -1.43
CA GLY A 36 -4.67 -12.89 -1.52
C GLY A 36 -5.11 -12.18 -0.25
N ALA A 37 -4.93 -12.78 0.93
CA ALA A 37 -5.27 -12.18 2.23
C ALA A 37 -4.55 -10.84 2.48
N ARG A 38 -3.42 -10.60 1.84
CA ARG A 38 -2.65 -9.37 1.93
C ARG A 38 -3.46 -8.15 1.51
N THR A 39 -4.26 -8.25 0.43
CA THR A 39 -5.04 -7.10 -0.07
C THR A 39 -6.07 -6.57 0.93
N PRO A 40 -7.01 -7.37 1.48
CA PRO A 40 -7.96 -6.85 2.47
C PRO A 40 -7.29 -6.42 3.78
N LEU A 41 -6.16 -7.01 4.20
CA LEU A 41 -5.38 -6.55 5.35
C LEU A 41 -4.80 -5.17 5.09
N PHE A 42 -4.20 -4.94 3.92
CA PHE A 42 -3.63 -3.66 3.54
C PHE A 42 -4.68 -2.55 3.43
N MET A 43 -5.88 -2.87 2.91
CA MET A 43 -6.99 -1.91 2.88
C MET A 43 -7.52 -1.60 4.29
N LEU A 44 -7.59 -2.58 5.18
CA LEU A 44 -7.97 -2.38 6.58
C LEU A 44 -6.93 -1.55 7.33
N GLU A 45 -5.63 -1.80 7.10
CA GLU A 45 -4.54 -0.98 7.62
C GLU A 45 -4.67 0.47 7.14
N GLY A 46 -4.88 0.68 5.83
CA GLY A 46 -5.05 2.00 5.23
C GLY A 46 -6.23 2.76 5.83
N LEU A 47 -7.39 2.12 5.97
CA LEU A 47 -8.53 2.73 6.66
C LEU A 47 -8.18 3.10 8.11
N ALA A 48 -7.62 2.19 8.87
CA ALA A 48 -7.30 2.42 10.28
C ALA A 48 -6.26 3.56 10.43
N ARG A 49 -5.25 3.60 9.56
CA ARG A 49 -4.27 4.67 9.48
C ARG A 49 -4.93 6.02 9.19
N LEU A 50 -5.81 6.09 8.20
CA LEU A 50 -6.53 7.32 7.87
C LEU A 50 -7.39 7.77 9.07
N TYR A 51 -8.25 6.88 9.58
CA TYR A 51 -9.18 7.22 10.65
C TYR A 51 -8.50 7.55 11.98
N SER A 52 -7.29 7.05 12.24
CA SER A 52 -6.50 7.46 13.41
C SER A 52 -6.14 8.96 13.38
N ASN A 53 -6.16 9.57 12.20
CA ASN A 53 -5.94 11.01 12.02
C ASN A 53 -7.24 11.81 11.93
N LEU A 54 -8.37 11.17 11.64
CA LEU A 54 -9.67 11.85 11.57
C LEU A 54 -10.38 11.91 12.93
N GLN A 55 -10.28 10.83 13.72
CA GLN A 55 -10.97 10.65 15.00
C GLN A 55 -10.34 9.53 15.83
N ASP A 56 -10.71 9.33 17.07
CA ASP A 56 -10.34 8.25 17.99
C ASP A 56 -8.99 7.53 17.69
N LYS A 57 -7.93 8.30 17.69
CA LYS A 57 -6.57 7.84 17.35
C LYS A 57 -6.21 6.50 18.01
N LYS A 58 -6.50 6.36 19.31
CA LYS A 58 -6.11 5.18 20.10
C LYS A 58 -6.77 3.89 19.63
N SER A 59 -8.04 3.94 19.25
CA SER A 59 -8.77 2.77 18.76
C SER A 59 -8.28 2.35 17.39
N PHE A 60 -8.12 3.31 16.47
CA PHE A 60 -7.68 3.01 15.11
C PHE A 60 -6.21 2.60 15.02
N GLU A 61 -5.30 3.19 15.78
CA GLU A 61 -3.89 2.73 15.84
C GLU A 61 -3.79 1.26 16.25
N LYS A 62 -4.67 0.77 17.13
CA LYS A 62 -4.67 -0.65 17.51
C LYS A 62 -5.25 -1.57 16.43
N VAL A 63 -6.18 -1.08 15.62
CA VAL A 63 -6.67 -1.82 14.43
C VAL A 63 -5.57 -1.85 13.37
N GLU A 64 -4.94 -0.70 13.10
CA GLU A 64 -3.80 -0.57 12.19
C GLU A 64 -2.68 -1.55 12.54
N GLN A 65 -2.21 -1.53 13.78
CA GLN A 65 -1.14 -2.43 14.26
C GLN A 65 -1.46 -3.91 14.05
N LYS A 66 -2.73 -4.31 14.26
CA LYS A 66 -3.18 -5.69 14.05
C LYS A 66 -3.18 -6.09 12.57
N ALA A 67 -3.74 -5.25 11.71
CA ALA A 67 -3.78 -5.50 10.28
C ALA A 67 -2.36 -5.50 9.71
N LYS A 68 -1.55 -4.48 10.07
CA LYS A 68 -0.16 -4.33 9.65
C LYS A 68 0.70 -5.53 10.03
N SER A 69 0.57 -6.08 11.24
CA SER A 69 1.39 -7.21 11.66
C SER A 69 1.22 -8.45 10.78
N LEU A 70 0.02 -8.68 10.24
CA LEU A 70 -0.24 -9.78 9.30
C LEU A 70 0.13 -9.40 7.87
N GLU A 71 -0.12 -8.16 7.47
CA GLU A 71 0.25 -7.64 6.13
C GLU A 71 1.76 -7.69 5.95
N ASP A 72 2.54 -7.20 6.93
CA ASP A 72 4.01 -7.25 6.93
C ASP A 72 4.51 -8.70 6.82
N ALA A 73 3.95 -9.63 7.62
CA ALA A 73 4.36 -11.03 7.59
C ALA A 73 4.07 -11.72 6.23
N LEU A 74 2.92 -11.43 5.64
CA LEU A 74 2.60 -11.86 4.26
C LEU A 74 3.50 -11.17 3.23
N GLY A 75 3.86 -9.90 3.46
CA GLY A 75 4.78 -9.14 2.64
C GLY A 75 6.19 -9.72 2.59
N VAL A 76 6.68 -10.27 3.71
CA VAL A 76 7.97 -10.98 3.75
C VAL A 76 7.93 -12.26 2.91
N ILE A 77 6.83 -13.03 2.98
CA ILE A 77 6.66 -14.21 2.12
C ILE A 77 6.65 -13.79 0.64
N ASP A 78 5.87 -12.76 0.30
CA ASP A 78 5.76 -12.23 -1.07
C ASP A 78 7.11 -11.76 -1.63
N TYR A 79 7.90 -11.10 -0.80
CA TYR A 79 9.25 -10.65 -1.13
C TYR A 79 10.17 -11.80 -1.54
N TYR A 80 10.34 -12.79 -0.66
CA TYR A 80 11.23 -13.92 -0.96
C TYR A 80 10.66 -14.85 -2.04
N ASP A 81 9.36 -15.08 -2.10
CA ASP A 81 8.73 -15.92 -3.13
C ASP A 81 8.83 -15.28 -4.52
N GLY A 82 8.66 -13.95 -4.60
CA GLY A 82 8.85 -13.19 -5.83
C GLY A 82 10.27 -13.36 -6.39
N PHE A 83 11.30 -13.20 -5.54
CA PHE A 83 12.69 -13.43 -5.95
C PHE A 83 13.01 -14.89 -6.21
N ALA A 84 12.46 -15.83 -5.43
CA ALA A 84 12.66 -17.26 -5.72
C ALA A 84 12.15 -17.64 -7.11
N LYS A 85 11.00 -17.12 -7.52
CA LYS A 85 10.46 -17.31 -8.88
C LYS A 85 11.33 -16.67 -9.95
N GLN A 86 11.83 -15.48 -9.73
CA GLN A 86 12.74 -14.79 -10.64
C GLN A 86 14.07 -15.55 -10.78
N PHE A 87 14.66 -15.95 -9.66
CA PHE A 87 15.96 -16.64 -9.62
C PHE A 87 15.91 -18.06 -10.18
N ALA A 88 14.76 -18.73 -10.08
CA ALA A 88 14.57 -20.05 -10.70
C ALA A 88 14.74 -20.03 -12.23
N THR A 89 14.57 -18.87 -12.87
CA THR A 89 14.72 -18.68 -14.32
C THR A 89 16.08 -18.07 -14.72
N ASP A 90 16.81 -17.50 -13.76
CA ASP A 90 18.08 -16.81 -13.98
C ASP A 90 19.27 -17.80 -13.85
N LYS A 91 19.74 -18.30 -14.99
CA LYS A 91 20.86 -19.26 -15.06
C LYS A 91 22.22 -18.63 -14.77
N THR A 92 22.31 -17.34 -14.60
CA THR A 92 23.58 -16.63 -14.33
C THR A 92 23.93 -16.58 -12.85
N LEU A 93 22.93 -16.87 -11.98
CA LEU A 93 23.09 -16.84 -10.55
C LEU A 93 23.68 -18.14 -9.99
N PRO A 94 24.48 -18.06 -8.91
CA PRO A 94 24.91 -19.24 -8.18
C PRO A 94 23.74 -20.04 -7.61
N ASP A 95 23.83 -21.38 -7.63
CA ASP A 95 22.76 -22.27 -7.10
C ASP A 95 22.40 -21.97 -5.63
N GLY A 96 23.37 -21.49 -4.84
CA GLY A 96 23.18 -21.11 -3.44
C GLY A 96 22.15 -20.00 -3.23
N VAL A 97 22.00 -19.06 -4.16
CA VAL A 97 21.05 -17.92 -4.06
C VAL A 97 19.62 -18.41 -4.07
N LEU A 98 19.27 -19.30 -4.99
CA LEU A 98 17.91 -19.86 -5.06
C LEU A 98 17.58 -20.68 -3.80
N THR A 99 18.51 -21.52 -3.36
CA THR A 99 18.34 -22.32 -2.15
C THR A 99 18.15 -21.44 -0.90
N PHE A 100 18.95 -20.37 -0.78
CA PHE A 100 18.79 -19.38 0.29
C PHE A 100 17.37 -18.76 0.27
N THR A 101 16.95 -18.28 -0.89
CA THR A 101 15.66 -17.60 -1.04
C THR A 101 14.48 -18.53 -0.73
N GLN A 102 14.49 -19.77 -1.21
CA GLN A 102 13.48 -20.78 -0.90
C GLN A 102 13.42 -21.11 0.59
N LYS A 103 14.59 -21.20 1.25
CA LYS A 103 14.66 -21.39 2.70
C LYS A 103 13.99 -20.22 3.45
N ARG A 104 14.24 -18.98 3.02
CA ARG A 104 13.60 -17.78 3.60
C ARG A 104 12.08 -17.77 3.43
N VAL A 105 11.57 -18.24 2.29
CA VAL A 105 10.10 -18.45 2.10
C VAL A 105 9.56 -19.42 3.15
N ALA A 106 10.19 -20.55 3.33
CA ALA A 106 9.75 -21.57 4.30
C ALA A 106 9.79 -21.04 5.75
N GLU A 107 10.87 -20.37 6.14
CA GLU A 107 11.01 -19.76 7.47
C GLU A 107 9.95 -18.68 7.72
N SER A 108 9.69 -17.80 6.75
CA SER A 108 8.69 -16.75 6.87
C SER A 108 7.27 -17.32 6.96
N THR A 109 6.99 -18.39 6.21
CA THR A 109 5.71 -19.10 6.26
C THR A 109 5.50 -19.75 7.64
N ALA A 110 6.53 -20.38 8.20
CA ALA A 110 6.48 -20.96 9.54
C ALA A 110 6.24 -19.87 10.62
N THR A 111 6.94 -18.76 10.53
CA THR A 111 6.76 -17.60 11.42
C THR A 111 5.33 -17.04 11.38
N LEU A 112 4.74 -16.93 10.19
CA LEU A 112 3.35 -16.50 10.06
C LEU A 112 2.38 -17.53 10.66
N ASN A 113 2.61 -18.84 10.48
CA ASN A 113 1.79 -19.87 11.10
C ASN A 113 1.81 -19.79 12.63
N GLU A 114 2.97 -19.55 13.23
CA GLU A 114 3.09 -19.31 14.67
C GLU A 114 2.32 -18.07 15.12
N LEU A 115 2.48 -16.95 14.40
CA LEU A 115 1.74 -15.70 14.66
C LEU A 115 0.22 -15.91 14.61
N LEU A 116 -0.28 -16.60 13.58
CA LEU A 116 -1.70 -16.89 13.41
C LEU A 116 -2.26 -17.71 14.58
N LYS A 117 -1.53 -18.73 15.01
CA LYS A 117 -1.89 -19.61 16.13
C LYS A 117 -1.83 -18.87 17.47
N ASP A 118 -0.70 -18.26 17.80
CA ASP A 118 -0.44 -17.64 19.10
C ASP A 118 -1.37 -16.45 19.38
N LYS A 119 -1.74 -15.71 18.34
CA LYS A 119 -2.66 -14.58 18.47
C LYS A 119 -4.12 -14.97 18.28
N GLU A 120 -4.43 -16.22 17.95
CA GLU A 120 -5.80 -16.72 17.74
C GLU A 120 -6.53 -15.95 16.62
N TRP A 121 -5.90 -15.93 15.41
CA TRP A 121 -6.47 -15.30 14.23
C TRP A 121 -7.39 -16.24 13.42
N LEU A 122 -7.19 -17.57 13.52
CA LEU A 122 -7.84 -18.55 12.66
C LEU A 122 -9.23 -18.95 13.15
N GLY A 123 -10.06 -19.41 12.21
CA GLY A 123 -11.39 -19.94 12.45
C GLY A 123 -12.49 -18.88 12.44
N ALA A 124 -13.73 -19.36 12.42
CA ALA A 124 -14.92 -18.50 12.44
C ALA A 124 -14.95 -17.64 13.74
N ASP A 125 -15.24 -16.36 13.58
CA ASP A 125 -15.32 -15.42 14.70
C ASP A 125 -14.09 -15.47 15.63
N SER A 126 -12.91 -15.38 15.02
CA SER A 126 -11.64 -15.45 15.75
C SER A 126 -11.53 -14.37 16.85
N LYS A 127 -10.72 -14.66 17.87
CA LYS A 127 -10.53 -13.73 19.00
C LYS A 127 -10.04 -12.35 18.56
N GLN A 128 -9.20 -12.29 17.51
CA GLN A 128 -8.69 -11.00 17.04
C GLN A 128 -9.76 -10.22 16.29
N MET A 129 -10.57 -10.87 15.47
CA MET A 129 -11.67 -10.24 14.75
C MET A 129 -12.72 -9.67 15.72
N ARG A 130 -13.10 -10.44 16.75
CA ARG A 130 -13.97 -9.93 17.84
C ARG A 130 -13.40 -8.70 18.55
N LYS A 131 -12.08 -8.70 18.83
CA LYS A 131 -11.42 -7.54 19.46
C LYS A 131 -11.41 -6.32 18.57
N ILE A 132 -11.26 -6.49 17.26
CA ILE A 132 -11.32 -5.37 16.30
C ILE A 132 -12.75 -4.82 16.27
N ARG A 133 -13.77 -5.66 16.07
CA ARG A 133 -15.17 -5.23 16.04
C ARG A 133 -15.59 -4.52 17.32
N LYS A 134 -15.28 -5.10 18.49
CA LYS A 134 -15.57 -4.46 19.77
C LYS A 134 -15.00 -3.04 19.86
N ARG A 135 -13.81 -2.78 19.33
CA ARG A 135 -13.23 -1.43 19.29
C ARG A 135 -13.96 -0.50 18.38
N LEU A 136 -14.34 -0.98 17.21
CA LEU A 136 -15.07 -0.19 16.21
C LEU A 136 -16.50 0.13 16.67
N ASP A 137 -17.11 -0.77 17.45
CA ASP A 137 -18.43 -0.55 18.06
C ASP A 137 -18.42 0.56 19.14
N GLU A 138 -17.27 0.79 19.77
CA GLU A 138 -17.08 1.85 20.80
C GLU A 138 -16.76 3.23 20.18
N VAL A 139 -16.57 3.34 18.85
CA VAL A 139 -16.24 4.60 18.17
C VAL A 139 -17.47 5.46 17.96
N ASP A 140 -17.37 6.74 18.33
CA ASP A 140 -18.35 7.77 17.96
C ASP A 140 -18.03 8.28 16.55
N TRP A 141 -18.65 7.65 15.56
CA TRP A 141 -18.39 7.89 14.13
C TRP A 141 -18.86 9.26 13.68
N LEU A 142 -18.03 9.94 12.89
CA LEU A 142 -18.38 11.21 12.24
C LEU A 142 -19.64 11.06 11.36
N ASP A 143 -20.35 12.16 11.17
CA ASP A 143 -21.34 12.25 10.09
C ASP A 143 -20.62 12.43 8.73
N ASP A 144 -21.31 12.05 7.66
CA ASP A 144 -20.71 11.97 6.31
C ASP A 144 -20.04 13.27 5.87
N LYS A 145 -20.67 14.41 6.12
CA LYS A 145 -20.11 15.72 5.74
C LYS A 145 -18.85 16.06 6.52
N LYS A 146 -18.83 15.78 7.83
CA LYS A 146 -17.65 16.02 8.66
C LYS A 146 -16.53 15.05 8.28
N GLU A 147 -16.88 13.80 8.01
CA GLU A 147 -15.96 12.78 7.59
C GLU A 147 -15.21 13.19 6.30
N VAL A 148 -15.96 13.55 5.24
CA VAL A 148 -15.35 13.93 3.96
C VAL A 148 -14.50 15.20 4.07
N LYS A 149 -14.91 16.18 4.88
CA LYS A 149 -14.10 17.37 5.17
C LYS A 149 -12.81 17.01 5.92
N ALA A 150 -12.87 16.09 6.87
CA ALA A 150 -11.68 15.63 7.59
C ALA A 150 -10.72 14.86 6.66
N ILE A 151 -11.26 14.05 5.74
CA ILE A 151 -10.47 13.36 4.70
C ILE A 151 -9.78 14.37 3.78
N GLU A 152 -10.49 15.41 3.31
CA GLU A 152 -9.93 16.48 2.48
C GLU A 152 -8.77 17.18 3.18
N HIS A 153 -8.96 17.52 4.46
CA HIS A 153 -7.91 18.15 5.26
C HIS A 153 -6.67 17.24 5.42
N TYR A 154 -6.92 15.96 5.71
CA TYR A 154 -5.86 14.96 5.80
C TYR A 154 -5.05 14.85 4.49
N TYR A 155 -5.73 14.80 3.32
CA TYR A 155 -5.06 14.80 2.03
C TYR A 155 -4.15 16.02 1.85
N SER A 156 -4.65 17.21 2.20
CA SER A 156 -3.87 18.44 2.10
C SER A 156 -2.62 18.43 3.00
N ASP A 157 -2.72 17.86 4.19
CA ASP A 157 -1.58 17.78 5.12
C ASP A 157 -0.57 16.70 4.69
N GLU A 158 -1.04 15.55 4.18
CA GLU A 158 -0.15 14.51 3.63
C GLU A 158 0.59 15.01 2.38
N ILE A 159 -0.07 15.74 1.49
CA ILE A 159 0.56 16.35 0.31
C ILE A 159 1.71 17.27 0.76
N LYS A 160 1.47 18.19 1.70
CA LYS A 160 2.52 19.07 2.25
C LYS A 160 3.66 18.28 2.89
N SER A 161 3.35 17.16 3.56
CA SER A 161 4.35 16.28 4.16
C SER A 161 5.22 15.61 3.10
N ILE A 162 4.61 15.17 2.00
CA ILE A 162 5.29 14.54 0.87
C ILE A 162 6.19 15.55 0.15
N ASP A 163 5.70 16.77 -0.12
CA ASP A 163 6.48 17.83 -0.76
C ASP A 163 7.72 18.19 0.07
N LYS A 164 7.55 18.35 1.40
CA LYS A 164 8.67 18.58 2.32
C LYS A 164 9.67 17.42 2.31
N PHE A 165 9.18 16.18 2.23
CA PHE A 165 10.04 15.02 2.17
C PHE A 165 10.82 14.98 0.85
N ALA A 166 10.17 15.19 -0.29
CA ALA A 166 10.82 15.23 -1.60
C ALA A 166 11.86 16.35 -1.68
N ALA A 167 11.53 17.56 -1.21
CA ALA A 167 12.45 18.71 -1.18
C ALA A 167 13.72 18.45 -0.34
N LYS A 168 13.61 17.65 0.73
CA LYS A 168 14.78 17.28 1.55
C LYS A 168 15.85 16.53 0.74
N TYR A 169 15.43 15.80 -0.30
CA TYR A 169 16.30 14.96 -1.14
C TYR A 169 16.45 15.50 -2.58
N GLU A 170 16.26 16.81 -2.78
CA GLU A 170 16.42 17.47 -4.09
C GLU A 170 17.84 17.28 -4.65
N SER A 171 18.86 17.22 -3.78
CA SER A 171 20.25 16.93 -4.19
C SER A 171 20.51 15.47 -4.61
N GLY A 172 19.54 14.59 -4.42
CA GLY A 172 19.58 13.16 -4.77
C GLY A 172 19.41 12.23 -3.59
N PHE A 173 18.95 11.01 -3.87
CA PHE A 173 18.87 9.93 -2.90
C PHE A 173 20.22 9.22 -2.73
N THR A 174 20.49 8.78 -1.51
CA THR A 174 21.70 8.05 -1.10
C THR A 174 21.39 6.68 -0.50
N GLU A 175 20.12 6.43 -0.19
CA GLU A 175 19.66 5.19 0.44
C GLU A 175 18.31 4.74 -0.15
N LEU A 176 18.22 3.47 -0.49
CA LEU A 176 17.03 2.90 -1.14
C LEU A 176 15.84 2.84 -0.18
N GLU A 177 16.01 2.21 0.98
CA GLU A 177 14.89 1.89 1.88
C GLU A 177 14.35 3.13 2.60
N SER A 178 15.22 3.92 3.23
CA SER A 178 14.81 5.04 4.06
C SER A 178 14.40 6.29 3.25
N GLN A 179 14.71 6.34 1.95
CA GLN A 179 14.46 7.50 1.11
C GLN A 179 13.56 7.18 -0.08
N VAL A 180 13.99 6.33 -1.01
CA VAL A 180 13.21 6.00 -2.21
C VAL A 180 11.95 5.21 -1.86
N HIS A 181 12.09 4.14 -1.07
CA HIS A 181 10.96 3.32 -0.62
C HIS A 181 10.02 4.12 0.28
N GLU A 182 10.56 4.97 1.17
CA GLU A 182 9.73 5.81 2.04
C GLU A 182 8.93 6.84 1.24
N LEU A 183 9.54 7.52 0.25
CA LEU A 183 8.81 8.43 -0.64
C LEU A 183 7.68 7.68 -1.37
N ARG A 184 8.01 6.52 -1.98
CA ARG A 184 7.02 5.69 -2.66
C ARG A 184 5.89 5.28 -1.72
N ARG A 185 6.18 4.90 -0.48
CA ARG A 185 5.19 4.51 0.54
C ARG A 185 4.25 5.65 0.87
N LYS A 186 4.78 6.88 1.04
CA LYS A 186 3.97 8.08 1.29
C LYS A 186 3.03 8.38 0.11
N LEU A 187 3.54 8.39 -1.12
CA LEU A 187 2.73 8.58 -2.32
C LEU A 187 1.64 7.50 -2.46
N ARG A 188 2.00 6.25 -2.19
CA ARG A 188 1.10 5.10 -2.30
C ARG A 188 -0.12 5.20 -1.39
N TRP A 189 0.00 5.78 -0.18
CA TRP A 189 -1.15 5.97 0.70
C TRP A 189 -2.21 6.85 0.07
N LEU A 190 -1.84 7.94 -0.61
CA LEU A 190 -2.80 8.80 -1.34
C LEU A 190 -3.58 8.02 -2.42
N SER A 191 -2.95 7.02 -3.03
CA SER A 191 -3.57 6.15 -4.05
C SER A 191 -4.43 5.03 -3.46
N ILE A 192 -4.15 4.59 -2.23
CA ILE A 192 -4.85 3.48 -1.58
C ILE A 192 -6.14 3.94 -0.90
N PHE A 193 -6.13 5.08 -0.26
CA PHE A 193 -7.31 5.60 0.44
C PHE A 193 -8.57 5.66 -0.44
N PRO A 194 -8.52 6.09 -1.71
CA PRO A 194 -9.69 6.05 -2.59
C PRO A 194 -10.32 4.67 -2.72
N GLN A 195 -9.48 3.63 -2.83
CA GLN A 195 -9.95 2.25 -2.91
C GLN A 195 -10.50 1.76 -1.56
N ALA A 196 -9.80 2.06 -0.46
CA ALA A 196 -10.17 1.64 0.87
C ALA A 196 -11.48 2.29 1.34
N LEU A 197 -11.74 3.53 0.95
CA LEU A 197 -12.90 4.35 1.35
C LEU A 197 -14.22 3.99 0.62
N GLN A 198 -14.23 3.00 -0.26
CA GLN A 198 -15.45 2.42 -0.84
C GLN A 198 -16.42 3.48 -1.39
N GLY A 199 -15.94 4.33 -2.29
CA GLY A 199 -16.76 5.29 -3.05
C GLY A 199 -16.82 6.71 -2.50
N VAL A 200 -16.27 6.99 -1.33
CA VAL A 200 -16.18 8.37 -0.80
C VAL A 200 -15.28 9.25 -1.66
N VAL A 201 -14.28 8.67 -2.30
CA VAL A 201 -13.39 9.40 -3.21
C VAL A 201 -13.75 9.08 -4.64
N GLN A 202 -13.92 10.11 -5.46
CA GLN A 202 -14.22 10.01 -6.89
C GLN A 202 -13.20 10.81 -7.70
N LEU A 203 -13.07 10.52 -8.98
CA LEU A 203 -12.24 11.29 -9.89
C LEU A 203 -13.10 12.25 -10.72
N THR A 204 -12.51 13.35 -11.20
CA THR A 204 -13.17 14.23 -12.15
C THR A 204 -13.47 13.49 -13.46
N ASP A 205 -14.61 13.78 -14.06
CA ASP A 205 -15.03 13.17 -15.33
C ASP A 205 -14.25 13.74 -16.54
N THR A 206 -13.91 15.03 -16.45
CA THR A 206 -13.21 15.77 -17.52
C THR A 206 -11.69 15.56 -17.43
N PRO A 207 -11.03 15.28 -18.57
CA PRO A 207 -9.57 15.32 -18.65
C PRO A 207 -9.03 16.71 -18.34
N SER A 208 -7.82 16.75 -17.82
CA SER A 208 -7.03 17.99 -17.80
C SER A 208 -6.59 18.34 -19.20
N ASN A 209 -6.53 19.65 -19.51
CA ASN A 209 -5.92 20.13 -20.75
C ASN A 209 -4.42 20.43 -20.59
N ASP A 210 -3.82 20.02 -19.47
CA ASP A 210 -2.40 20.23 -19.21
C ASP A 210 -1.55 19.26 -20.06
N PRO A 211 -0.78 19.77 -21.04
CA PRO A 211 0.04 18.92 -21.90
C PRO A 211 1.18 18.23 -21.14
N VAL A 212 1.58 18.74 -19.98
CA VAL A 212 2.63 18.16 -19.15
C VAL A 212 2.18 16.84 -18.54
N LEU A 213 0.87 16.68 -18.25
CA LEU A 213 0.31 15.45 -17.72
C LEU A 213 0.28 14.30 -18.74
N ALA A 214 0.22 14.61 -20.04
CA ALA A 214 0.04 13.60 -21.10
C ALA A 214 1.07 12.45 -21.05
N LYS A 215 2.32 12.74 -20.68
CA LYS A 215 3.39 11.72 -20.61
C LYS A 215 3.23 10.72 -19.47
N TYR A 216 2.44 11.05 -18.46
CA TYR A 216 2.16 10.19 -17.32
C TYR A 216 0.92 9.29 -17.53
N LEU A 217 0.08 9.60 -18.50
CA LEU A 217 -1.18 8.92 -18.79
C LEU A 217 -0.96 7.75 -19.77
N THR A 218 -0.06 6.84 -19.43
CA THR A 218 0.18 5.66 -20.26
C THR A 218 -1.02 4.68 -20.22
N PRO A 219 -1.20 3.82 -21.25
CA PRO A 219 -2.27 2.81 -21.24
C PRO A 219 -2.25 1.91 -20.01
N GLU A 220 -1.08 1.56 -19.51
CA GLU A 220 -0.92 0.73 -18.31
C GLU A 220 -1.45 1.44 -17.06
N ILE A 221 -1.23 2.75 -16.95
CA ILE A 221 -1.71 3.56 -15.84
C ILE A 221 -3.20 3.80 -15.93
N THR A 222 -3.68 4.26 -17.08
CA THR A 222 -5.11 4.59 -17.28
C THR A 222 -6.00 3.35 -17.26
N GLY A 223 -5.49 2.19 -17.69
CA GLY A 223 -6.16 0.89 -17.65
C GLY A 223 -6.04 0.13 -16.32
N SER A 224 -5.22 0.59 -15.41
CA SER A 224 -4.96 -0.10 -14.15
C SER A 224 -6.22 -0.27 -13.31
N PRO A 225 -6.51 -1.47 -12.79
CA PRO A 225 -7.62 -1.69 -11.87
C PRO A 225 -7.49 -0.89 -10.57
N PHE A 226 -6.27 -0.56 -10.15
CA PHE A 226 -6.02 0.28 -8.97
C PHE A 226 -6.43 1.74 -9.16
N ASN A 227 -6.63 2.18 -10.39
CA ASN A 227 -7.05 3.54 -10.73
C ASN A 227 -8.56 3.65 -11.03
N LYS A 228 -9.30 2.56 -10.86
CA LYS A 228 -10.76 2.54 -10.98
C LYS A 228 -11.36 2.76 -9.59
N MET A 229 -12.09 3.87 -9.41
CA MET A 229 -12.74 4.16 -8.13
C MET A 229 -13.96 3.26 -7.92
N PRO A 230 -14.18 2.78 -6.68
CA PRO A 230 -15.47 2.21 -6.31
C PRO A 230 -16.59 3.23 -6.55
N PRO A 231 -17.78 2.81 -6.99
CA PRO A 231 -18.89 3.74 -7.23
C PRO A 231 -19.27 4.49 -5.94
N ALA A 232 -19.73 5.73 -6.09
CA ALA A 232 -20.13 6.57 -4.94
C ALA A 232 -21.22 5.93 -4.07
N GLY A 233 -22.07 5.08 -4.66
CA GLY A 233 -23.12 4.37 -3.93
C GLY A 233 -24.10 5.33 -3.26
N THR A 234 -24.29 5.18 -1.95
CA THR A 234 -25.20 6.01 -1.11
C THR A 234 -24.47 7.16 -0.39
N ASN A 235 -23.19 7.42 -0.71
CA ASN A 235 -22.48 8.55 -0.11
C ASN A 235 -23.04 9.89 -0.61
N GLU A 236 -23.62 10.67 0.29
CA GLU A 236 -24.18 12.00 -0.04
C GLU A 236 -23.07 13.02 -0.35
N TYR A 237 -21.92 12.85 0.27
CA TYR A 237 -20.74 13.70 0.08
C TYR A 237 -19.57 12.86 -0.42
N THR A 238 -18.82 13.39 -1.36
CA THR A 238 -17.59 12.77 -1.88
C THR A 238 -16.47 13.79 -1.95
N LEU A 239 -15.24 13.31 -1.75
CA LEU A 239 -14.04 14.03 -2.12
C LEU A 239 -13.75 13.77 -3.60
N VAL A 240 -13.53 14.81 -4.37
CA VAL A 240 -13.20 14.68 -5.80
C VAL A 240 -11.72 14.97 -5.99
N LEU A 241 -11.01 14.03 -6.63
CA LEU A 241 -9.63 14.21 -7.05
C LEU A 241 -9.57 14.48 -8.55
N ASN A 242 -8.59 15.28 -8.97
CA ASN A 242 -8.31 15.49 -10.38
C ASN A 242 -7.76 14.20 -10.99
N ARG A 243 -8.49 13.64 -11.98
CA ARG A 243 -8.21 12.33 -12.57
C ARG A 243 -6.80 12.22 -13.12
N ASP A 244 -6.39 13.18 -13.92
CA ASP A 244 -5.12 13.10 -14.63
C ASP A 244 -3.94 13.33 -13.68
N ASN A 245 -4.09 14.16 -12.64
CA ASN A 245 -3.11 14.29 -11.55
C ASN A 245 -3.04 12.99 -10.71
N PHE A 246 -4.17 12.32 -10.48
CA PHE A 246 -4.19 11.02 -9.81
C PHE A 246 -3.48 9.94 -10.65
N TYR A 247 -3.64 9.95 -11.95
CA TYR A 247 -2.92 9.06 -12.86
C TYR A 247 -1.41 9.36 -12.89
N ALA A 248 -1.04 10.64 -12.88
CA ALA A 248 0.37 11.03 -12.76
C ALA A 248 1.00 10.57 -11.43
N LEU A 249 0.27 10.67 -10.31
CA LEU A 249 0.65 10.10 -9.03
C LEU A 249 0.84 8.57 -9.12
N SER A 250 -0.10 7.88 -9.74
CA SER A 250 -0.02 6.42 -9.93
C SER A 250 1.18 6.01 -10.79
N TRP A 251 1.48 6.79 -11.83
CA TRP A 251 2.68 6.59 -12.66
C TRP A 251 3.95 6.71 -11.81
N MET A 252 4.05 7.75 -10.99
CA MET A 252 5.21 7.96 -10.12
C MET A 252 5.41 6.79 -9.12
N ILE A 253 4.32 6.32 -8.52
CA ILE A 253 4.33 5.15 -7.61
C ILE A 253 4.84 3.90 -8.35
N ALA A 254 4.40 3.70 -9.60
CA ALA A 254 4.80 2.55 -10.42
C ALA A 254 6.29 2.62 -10.77
N GLN A 255 6.79 3.79 -11.22
CA GLN A 255 8.21 3.96 -11.57
C GLN A 255 9.13 3.74 -10.37
N LEU A 256 8.81 4.36 -9.23
CA LEU A 256 9.58 4.11 -7.99
C LEU A 256 9.47 2.66 -7.53
N GLY A 257 8.36 1.97 -7.84
CA GLY A 257 8.19 0.55 -7.58
C GLY A 257 9.19 -0.31 -8.36
N ILE A 258 9.28 -0.08 -9.66
CA ILE A 258 10.22 -0.80 -10.55
C ILE A 258 11.67 -0.59 -10.08
N LEU A 259 12.05 0.66 -9.81
CA LEU A 259 13.41 1.00 -9.36
C LEU A 259 13.72 0.37 -7.99
N LYS A 260 12.77 0.46 -7.04
CA LYS A 260 12.91 -0.20 -5.73
C LYS A 260 13.14 -1.71 -5.87
N ASP A 261 12.35 -2.39 -6.72
CA ASP A 261 12.46 -3.85 -6.88
C ASP A 261 13.80 -4.25 -7.53
N GLN A 262 14.37 -3.40 -8.40
CA GLN A 262 15.72 -3.57 -8.92
C GLN A 262 16.79 -3.43 -7.83
N GLY A 263 16.67 -2.42 -6.95
CA GLY A 263 17.60 -2.24 -5.84
C GLY A 263 17.53 -3.38 -4.81
N LEU A 264 16.33 -3.84 -4.45
CA LEU A 264 16.13 -4.96 -3.53
C LEU A 264 16.74 -6.28 -4.02
N ARG A 265 16.96 -6.45 -5.33
CA ARG A 265 17.69 -7.58 -5.85
C ARG A 265 19.15 -7.58 -5.34
N SER A 266 19.81 -6.43 -5.34
CA SER A 266 21.18 -6.28 -4.82
C SER A 266 21.24 -6.60 -3.33
N ASP A 267 20.30 -6.05 -2.54
CA ASP A 267 20.21 -6.33 -1.10
C ASP A 267 20.09 -7.84 -0.83
N LEU A 268 19.22 -8.53 -1.59
CA LEU A 268 19.03 -9.97 -1.42
C LEU A 268 20.26 -10.80 -1.80
N LEU A 269 20.99 -10.38 -2.85
CA LEU A 269 22.26 -11.01 -3.20
C LEU A 269 23.31 -10.81 -2.10
N GLY A 270 23.32 -9.63 -1.46
CA GLY A 270 24.13 -9.35 -0.27
C GLY A 270 23.76 -10.24 0.92
N GLU A 271 22.46 -10.37 1.24
CA GLU A 271 21.98 -11.27 2.31
C GLU A 271 22.40 -12.74 2.08
N SER A 272 22.43 -13.17 0.82
CA SER A 272 22.84 -14.52 0.45
C SER A 272 24.37 -14.72 0.36
N GLY A 273 25.16 -13.65 0.53
CA GLY A 273 26.62 -13.66 0.42
C GLY A 273 27.15 -13.73 -1.01
N HIS A 274 26.34 -13.36 -2.01
CA HIS A 274 26.69 -13.46 -3.44
C HIS A 274 26.66 -12.10 -4.18
N GLU A 275 26.64 -10.98 -3.46
CA GLU A 275 26.67 -9.65 -4.05
C GLU A 275 28.01 -9.40 -4.77
N SER A 276 27.93 -8.92 -6.01
CA SER A 276 29.08 -8.54 -6.83
C SER A 276 29.26 -7.02 -6.90
N ASP A 277 30.42 -6.56 -7.40
CA ASP A 277 30.61 -5.11 -7.67
C ASP A 277 29.65 -4.58 -8.74
N ALA A 278 29.18 -5.43 -9.63
CA ALA A 278 28.14 -5.07 -10.62
C ALA A 278 26.79 -4.82 -9.95
N ASP A 279 26.44 -5.58 -8.91
CA ASP A 279 25.18 -5.38 -8.15
C ASP A 279 25.21 -4.06 -7.38
N LYS A 280 26.33 -3.72 -6.75
CA LYS A 280 26.53 -2.41 -6.09
C LYS A 280 26.45 -1.25 -7.08
N ALA A 281 27.03 -1.40 -8.27
CA ALA A 281 26.93 -0.40 -9.33
C ALA A 281 25.48 -0.24 -9.82
N ALA A 282 24.71 -1.34 -9.92
CA ALA A 282 23.30 -1.32 -10.27
C ALA A 282 22.45 -0.59 -9.21
N GLU A 283 22.72 -0.81 -7.92
CA GLU A 283 22.05 -0.08 -6.83
C GLU A 283 22.33 1.44 -6.90
N ALA A 284 23.59 1.83 -7.12
CA ALA A 284 23.95 3.24 -7.30
C ALA A 284 23.23 3.88 -8.51
N ASP A 285 23.04 3.14 -9.60
CA ASP A 285 22.30 3.60 -10.77
C ASP A 285 20.78 3.73 -10.47
N VAL A 286 20.21 2.81 -9.70
CA VAL A 286 18.82 2.89 -9.20
C VAL A 286 18.60 4.15 -8.37
N LEU A 287 19.50 4.50 -7.46
CA LEU A 287 19.42 5.71 -6.66
C LEU A 287 19.48 6.96 -7.52
N LYS A 288 20.38 6.99 -8.52
CA LYS A 288 20.50 8.08 -9.49
C LYS A 288 19.23 8.24 -10.34
N GLN A 289 18.68 7.16 -10.86
CA GLN A 289 17.46 7.17 -11.65
C GLN A 289 16.26 7.61 -10.81
N SER A 290 16.14 7.10 -9.58
CA SER A 290 15.08 7.48 -8.64
C SER A 290 15.12 8.98 -8.33
N SER A 291 16.32 9.54 -8.14
CA SER A 291 16.52 10.97 -7.93
C SER A 291 16.10 11.80 -9.15
N ALA A 292 16.52 11.39 -10.34
CA ALA A 292 16.20 12.09 -11.58
C ALA A 292 14.68 12.11 -11.87
N ILE A 293 14.01 10.97 -11.71
CA ILE A 293 12.56 10.85 -11.91
C ILE A 293 11.81 11.69 -10.88
N THR A 294 12.21 11.61 -9.60
CA THR A 294 11.56 12.36 -8.52
C THR A 294 11.69 13.87 -8.73
N ASN A 295 12.89 14.36 -9.00
CA ASN A 295 13.13 15.78 -9.23
C ASN A 295 12.37 16.30 -10.46
N THR A 296 12.30 15.52 -11.53
CA THR A 296 11.52 15.86 -12.72
C THR A 296 10.02 15.93 -12.37
N TYR A 297 9.50 14.92 -11.69
CA TYR A 297 8.08 14.86 -11.32
C TYR A 297 7.66 16.06 -10.46
N PHE A 298 8.36 16.30 -9.34
CA PHE A 298 8.00 17.40 -8.42
C PHE A 298 8.27 18.81 -8.97
N LYS A 299 9.15 18.94 -9.98
CA LYS A 299 9.33 20.20 -10.70
C LYS A 299 8.19 20.50 -11.67
N GLU A 300 7.64 19.46 -12.32
CA GLU A 300 6.62 19.59 -13.35
C GLU A 300 5.20 19.49 -12.79
N GLN A 301 5.03 18.77 -11.69
CA GLN A 301 3.74 18.48 -11.08
C GLN A 301 3.70 18.93 -9.62
N SER A 302 2.66 19.67 -9.27
CA SER A 302 2.32 19.93 -7.89
C SER A 302 1.23 18.95 -7.43
N LEU A 303 1.47 18.27 -6.32
CA LEU A 303 0.45 17.44 -5.67
C LEU A 303 -0.73 18.28 -5.14
N ASP A 304 -0.57 19.58 -4.96
CA ASP A 304 -1.66 20.50 -4.59
C ASP A 304 -2.81 20.49 -5.59
N HIS A 305 -2.53 20.15 -6.86
CA HIS A 305 -3.55 19.99 -7.89
C HIS A 305 -4.32 18.66 -7.82
N LEU A 306 -3.96 17.75 -6.91
CA LEU A 306 -4.62 16.44 -6.79
C LEU A 306 -6.06 16.60 -6.26
N VAL A 307 -6.27 17.44 -5.25
CA VAL A 307 -7.58 17.63 -4.63
C VAL A 307 -8.38 18.67 -5.40
N ASN A 308 -9.58 18.29 -5.85
CA ASN A 308 -10.51 19.17 -6.56
C ASN A 308 -11.65 19.70 -5.66
N GLY A 309 -11.75 19.20 -4.44
CA GLY A 309 -12.72 19.62 -3.45
C GLY A 309 -13.88 18.65 -3.22
N LEU A 310 -14.93 19.15 -2.56
CA LEU A 310 -16.09 18.35 -2.17
C LEU A 310 -17.21 18.45 -3.18
N ARG A 311 -17.91 17.32 -3.41
CA ARG A 311 -19.16 17.25 -4.17
C ARG A 311 -20.27 16.73 -3.25
N HIS A 312 -21.44 17.34 -3.36
CA HIS A 312 -22.69 16.89 -2.74
C HIS A 312 -23.62 16.36 -3.84
N TYR A 313 -24.16 15.15 -3.65
CA TYR A 313 -25.08 14.50 -4.59
C TYR A 313 -26.53 14.62 -4.15
#